data_447157a3e82afd3e82cc035c8c30724f
#
_entry.id   447157a3e82afd3e82cc035c8c30724f
#
_cell.length_a   1.000
_cell.length_b   1.000
_cell.length_c   1.000
_cell.angle_alpha   90.00
_cell.angle_beta   90.00
_cell.angle_gamma   90.00
#
_symmetry.space_group_name_H-M   'P 1'
#
loop_
_entity.id
_entity.type
_entity.pdbx_description
1 polymer ?
#
loop_
_entity_poly.entity_id
_entity_poly.type
_entity_poly.pdbx_seq_one_letter_code
_entity_poly.pdbx_strand_id
1 'polypeptide(L)'
;FYMIYSAGDEDGVMKIAIAASKKPLGPFINVKAPLFDNGTSFIDGHIFIDDEIPYLFHVKDCSQNIINRRHVSQIFVQEMSKDLLSLKGSPRLVVQTDQEWEGLQKEYQWNEGPFVLKRNEIYYLMYSANFFASVDYGIGYATASSPLGPWRKYEANPIVKKDLSA
;
A
#
# COMPACT_ATOMS: atom_id res chain seq x y z
N PHE A 1 3.17 -18.44 10.35
CA PHE A 1 3.64 -17.10 9.95
C PHE A 1 3.41 -16.91 8.47
N TYR A 2 2.97 -15.72 8.08
CA TYR A 2 2.76 -15.32 6.69
C TYR A 2 3.70 -14.18 6.35
N MET A 3 4.18 -14.17 5.12
CA MET A 3 4.96 -13.09 4.53
C MET A 3 4.26 -12.67 3.24
N ILE A 4 3.87 -11.40 3.16
CA ILE A 4 3.41 -10.80 1.91
C ILE A 4 4.60 -10.09 1.27
N TYR A 5 4.75 -10.22 -0.05
CA TYR A 5 5.89 -9.66 -0.76
C TYR A 5 5.52 -9.30 -2.20
N SER A 6 6.34 -8.49 -2.83
CA SER A 6 6.23 -8.13 -4.24
C SER A 6 7.38 -8.74 -5.03
N ALA A 7 7.09 -9.25 -6.22
CA ALA A 7 8.08 -9.77 -7.16
C ALA A 7 7.66 -9.48 -8.60
N GLY A 8 8.62 -9.23 -9.49
CA GLY A 8 8.37 -9.11 -10.92
C GLY A 8 8.13 -10.48 -11.56
N ASP A 9 7.20 -10.54 -12.52
CA ASP A 9 7.06 -11.66 -13.44
C ASP A 9 8.11 -11.60 -14.58
N GLU A 10 8.02 -12.48 -15.55
CA GLU A 10 8.95 -12.55 -16.68
C GLU A 10 8.94 -11.27 -17.55
N ASP A 11 7.82 -10.56 -17.59
CA ASP A 11 7.66 -9.29 -18.30
C ASP A 11 8.03 -8.06 -17.43
N GLY A 12 8.48 -8.29 -16.18
CA GLY A 12 8.84 -7.24 -15.22
C GLY A 12 7.62 -6.57 -14.55
N VAL A 13 6.42 -7.12 -14.72
CA VAL A 13 5.20 -6.61 -14.06
C VAL A 13 5.19 -7.08 -12.61
N MET A 14 5.12 -6.13 -11.69
CA MET A 14 5.15 -6.43 -10.26
C MET A 14 3.87 -7.09 -9.79
N LYS A 15 3.99 -8.17 -9.04
CA LYS A 15 2.87 -8.93 -8.48
C LYS A 15 3.03 -9.09 -6.97
N ILE A 16 1.92 -9.06 -6.27
CA ILE A 16 1.89 -9.38 -4.83
C ILE A 16 1.67 -10.88 -4.66
N ALA A 17 2.42 -11.46 -3.75
CA ALA A 17 2.35 -12.89 -3.42
C ALA A 17 2.39 -13.11 -1.91
N ILE A 18 1.96 -14.30 -1.48
CA ILE A 18 1.98 -14.74 -0.09
C ILE A 18 2.78 -16.02 0.04
N ALA A 19 3.68 -16.04 1.01
CA ALA A 19 4.39 -17.22 1.47
C ALA A 19 4.08 -17.50 2.94
N ALA A 20 4.21 -18.75 3.36
CA ALA A 20 3.97 -19.17 4.73
C ALA A 20 5.14 -19.98 5.29
N SER A 21 5.29 -19.93 6.61
CA SER A 21 6.25 -20.74 7.36
C SER A 21 5.69 -21.12 8.72
N LYS A 22 6.13 -22.27 9.26
CA LYS A 22 5.85 -22.67 10.64
C LYS A 22 6.72 -21.89 11.65
N LYS A 23 7.79 -21.24 11.22
CA LYS A 23 8.74 -20.49 12.05
C LYS A 23 8.89 -19.06 11.55
N PRO A 24 9.13 -18.06 12.42
CA PRO A 24 9.29 -16.66 12.00
C PRO A 24 10.53 -16.44 11.11
N LEU A 25 11.56 -17.25 11.24
CA LEU A 25 12.78 -17.19 10.45
C LEU A 25 12.72 -18.04 9.16
N GLY A 26 11.57 -18.62 8.84
CA GLY A 26 11.40 -19.47 7.66
C GLY A 26 11.91 -20.91 7.82
N PRO A 27 12.14 -21.64 6.72
CA PRO A 27 11.96 -21.14 5.35
C PRO A 27 10.51 -20.83 5.03
N PHE A 28 10.27 -19.78 4.24
CA PHE A 28 8.96 -19.44 3.71
C PHE A 28 8.75 -20.09 2.37
N ILE A 29 7.58 -20.68 2.17
CA ILE A 29 7.19 -21.35 0.93
C ILE A 29 5.96 -20.64 0.36
N ASN A 30 5.96 -20.39 -0.94
CA ASN A 30 4.82 -19.75 -1.61
C ASN A 30 3.56 -20.58 -1.43
N VAL A 31 2.50 -19.93 -0.95
CA VAL A 31 1.16 -20.52 -0.86
C VAL A 31 0.22 -19.93 -1.91
N LYS A 32 0.49 -18.69 -2.36
CA LYS A 32 -0.24 -18.04 -3.45
C LYS A 32 0.65 -17.02 -4.15
N ALA A 33 0.97 -17.27 -5.42
CA ALA A 33 1.78 -16.37 -6.26
C ALA A 33 1.34 -16.47 -7.73
N PRO A 34 0.82 -15.39 -8.32
CA PRO A 34 0.40 -14.15 -7.68
C PRO A 34 -0.85 -14.32 -6.79
N LEU A 35 -1.02 -13.42 -5.82
CA LEU A 35 -2.24 -13.39 -4.99
C LEU A 35 -3.46 -13.04 -5.84
N PHE A 36 -3.31 -12.08 -6.72
CA PHE A 36 -4.26 -11.69 -7.77
C PHE A 36 -3.51 -11.09 -8.95
N ASP A 37 -4.16 -11.04 -10.11
CA ASP A 37 -3.61 -10.47 -11.33
C ASP A 37 -4.71 -9.80 -12.14
N ASN A 38 -4.44 -8.61 -12.66
CA ASN A 38 -5.29 -7.90 -13.59
C ASN A 38 -4.47 -7.23 -14.72
N GLY A 39 -3.26 -7.73 -14.95
CA GLY A 39 -2.38 -7.26 -16.02
C GLY A 39 -1.59 -5.98 -15.72
N THR A 40 -1.64 -5.44 -14.48
CA THR A 40 -0.87 -4.27 -14.08
C THR A 40 0.01 -4.54 -12.87
N SER A 41 0.94 -3.61 -12.56
CA SER A 41 1.85 -3.72 -11.43
C SER A 41 1.16 -3.38 -10.11
N PHE A 42 1.34 -4.26 -9.12
CA PHE A 42 0.95 -4.07 -7.73
C PHE A 42 2.12 -4.36 -6.79
N ILE A 43 2.30 -3.48 -5.81
CA ILE A 43 3.40 -3.58 -4.83
C ILE A 43 2.90 -3.31 -3.41
N ASP A 44 3.79 -3.46 -2.44
CA ASP A 44 3.63 -3.01 -1.04
C ASP A 44 2.36 -3.52 -0.37
N GLY A 45 2.15 -4.84 -0.43
CA GLY A 45 1.03 -5.46 0.26
C GLY A 45 1.21 -5.38 1.78
N HIS A 46 0.17 -4.92 2.50
CA HIS A 46 0.06 -4.93 3.96
C HIS A 46 -1.26 -5.59 4.37
N ILE A 47 -1.18 -6.67 5.14
CA ILE A 47 -2.38 -7.34 5.67
C ILE A 47 -2.65 -6.80 7.08
N PHE A 48 -3.82 -6.21 7.26
CA PHE A 48 -4.34 -5.78 8.55
C PHE A 48 -5.56 -6.62 8.92
N ILE A 49 -5.60 -7.14 10.15
CA ILE A 49 -6.72 -7.96 10.64
C ILE A 49 -7.47 -7.18 11.70
N ASP A 50 -8.77 -6.99 11.50
CA ASP A 50 -9.68 -6.34 12.42
C ASP A 50 -10.89 -7.26 12.67
N ASP A 51 -11.17 -7.57 13.93
CA ASP A 51 -12.25 -8.47 14.34
C ASP A 51 -12.32 -9.78 13.49
N GLU A 52 -11.16 -10.42 13.32
CA GLU A 52 -10.96 -11.65 12.51
C GLU A 52 -11.20 -11.47 11.00
N ILE A 53 -11.43 -10.27 10.52
CA ILE A 53 -11.58 -9.97 9.10
C ILE A 53 -10.24 -9.42 8.58
N PRO A 54 -9.59 -10.10 7.64
CA PRO A 54 -8.37 -9.60 7.04
C PRO A 54 -8.66 -8.64 5.90
N TYR A 55 -7.86 -7.57 5.82
CA TYR A 55 -7.88 -6.56 4.79
C TYR A 55 -6.50 -6.45 4.16
N LEU A 56 -6.44 -6.48 2.82
CA LEU A 56 -5.22 -6.18 2.08
C LEU A 56 -5.21 -4.71 1.70
N PHE A 57 -4.24 -3.98 2.21
CA PHE A 57 -3.82 -2.68 1.69
C PHE A 57 -2.70 -2.92 0.69
N HIS A 58 -2.77 -2.29 -0.47
CA HIS A 58 -1.78 -2.49 -1.52
C HIS A 58 -1.69 -1.28 -2.45
N VAL A 59 -0.61 -1.18 -3.16
CA VAL A 59 -0.35 -0.09 -4.11
C VAL A 59 -0.59 -0.60 -5.53
N LYS A 60 -1.40 0.12 -6.30
CA LYS A 60 -1.35 0.06 -7.76
C LYS A 60 -0.22 0.98 -8.20
N ASP A 61 0.83 0.41 -8.75
CA ASP A 61 2.07 1.13 -9.04
C ASP A 61 1.94 2.10 -10.22
N CYS A 62 2.64 3.22 -10.11
CA CYS A 62 2.62 4.29 -11.12
C CYS A 62 3.21 3.88 -12.46
N SER A 63 4.04 2.83 -12.54
CA SER A 63 4.70 2.42 -13.78
C SER A 63 3.72 2.19 -14.94
N GLN A 64 2.53 1.67 -14.62
CA GLN A 64 1.48 1.36 -15.60
C GLN A 64 0.14 2.06 -15.29
N ASN A 65 0.06 2.84 -14.22
CA ASN A 65 -1.16 3.55 -13.83
C ASN A 65 -1.09 5.02 -14.22
N ILE A 66 -1.69 5.35 -15.37
CA ILE A 66 -1.68 6.70 -15.93
C ILE A 66 -3.04 7.36 -15.71
N ILE A 67 -3.06 8.47 -14.96
CA ILE A 67 -4.25 9.28 -14.66
C ILE A 67 -3.95 10.71 -15.10
N ASN A 68 -4.78 11.28 -15.96
CA ASN A 68 -4.62 12.64 -16.47
C ASN A 68 -3.20 12.92 -17.02
N ARG A 69 -2.63 11.96 -17.77
CA ARG A 69 -1.27 11.99 -18.35
C ARG A 69 -0.13 11.99 -17.33
N ARG A 70 -0.39 11.60 -16.09
CA ARG A 70 0.61 11.44 -15.03
C ARG A 70 0.67 9.99 -14.58
N HIS A 71 1.86 9.56 -14.20
CA HIS A 71 2.09 8.26 -13.58
C HIS A 71 1.77 8.34 -12.08
N VAL A 72 0.73 7.64 -11.62
CA VAL A 72 0.19 7.83 -10.27
C VAL A 72 0.12 6.50 -9.52
N SER A 73 0.87 6.36 -8.44
CA SER A 73 0.64 5.28 -7.47
C SER A 73 -0.59 5.59 -6.63
N GLN A 74 -1.41 4.57 -6.41
CA GLN A 74 -2.63 4.68 -5.60
C GLN A 74 -2.67 3.54 -4.58
N ILE A 75 -3.00 3.86 -3.34
CA ILE A 75 -3.22 2.85 -2.29
C ILE A 75 -4.69 2.44 -2.29
N PHE A 76 -4.91 1.14 -2.35
CA PHE A 76 -6.24 0.53 -2.27
C PHE A 76 -6.34 -0.37 -1.03
N VAL A 77 -7.57 -0.61 -0.60
CA VAL A 77 -7.92 -1.62 0.40
C VAL A 77 -8.98 -2.55 -0.14
N GLN A 78 -8.88 -3.83 0.21
CA GLN A 78 -9.88 -4.85 -0.13
C GLN A 78 -9.95 -5.90 0.97
N GLU A 79 -11.17 -6.37 1.30
CA GLU A 79 -11.35 -7.49 2.21
C GLU A 79 -10.75 -8.77 1.62
N MET A 80 -10.22 -9.63 2.48
CA MET A 80 -9.69 -10.94 2.10
C MET A 80 -10.54 -12.08 2.68
N SER A 81 -10.39 -13.25 2.10
CA SER A 81 -10.83 -14.49 2.74
C SER A 81 -10.02 -14.76 4.02
N LYS A 82 -10.60 -15.48 4.99
CA LYS A 82 -9.94 -15.78 6.27
C LYS A 82 -8.64 -16.60 6.09
N ASP A 83 -8.51 -17.34 5.01
CA ASP A 83 -7.30 -18.08 4.66
C ASP A 83 -6.21 -17.21 4.01
N LEU A 84 -6.47 -15.91 3.78
CA LEU A 84 -5.61 -14.92 3.14
C LEU A 84 -5.30 -15.19 1.66
N LEU A 85 -5.99 -16.11 1.00
CA LEU A 85 -5.64 -16.58 -0.34
C LEU A 85 -6.51 -16.00 -1.45
N SER A 86 -7.53 -15.22 -1.11
CA SER A 86 -8.39 -14.56 -2.10
C SER A 86 -8.91 -13.21 -1.60
N LEU A 87 -9.22 -12.33 -2.56
CA LEU A 87 -9.83 -11.03 -2.30
C LEU A 87 -11.35 -11.12 -2.45
N LYS A 88 -12.08 -10.32 -1.66
CA LYS A 88 -13.54 -10.24 -1.67
C LYS A 88 -14.01 -8.83 -2.03
N GLY A 89 -15.10 -8.77 -2.79
CA GLY A 89 -15.68 -7.49 -3.22
C GLY A 89 -14.77 -6.73 -4.17
N SER A 90 -14.93 -5.41 -4.25
CA SER A 90 -14.14 -4.52 -5.08
C SER A 90 -13.12 -3.72 -4.28
N PRO A 91 -11.93 -3.44 -4.83
CA PRO A 91 -10.96 -2.58 -4.16
C PRO A 91 -11.52 -1.16 -3.96
N ARG A 92 -11.23 -0.56 -2.82
CA ARG A 92 -11.58 0.83 -2.50
C ARG A 92 -10.33 1.68 -2.47
N LEU A 93 -10.36 2.83 -3.14
CA LEU A 93 -9.28 3.80 -3.08
C LEU A 93 -9.17 4.39 -1.67
N VAL A 94 -7.96 4.40 -1.14
CA VAL A 94 -7.62 4.92 0.19
C VAL A 94 -6.87 6.23 0.09
N VAL A 95 -5.76 6.23 -0.66
CA VAL A 95 -4.86 7.36 -0.83
C VAL A 95 -4.42 7.46 -2.29
N GLN A 96 -4.43 8.67 -2.80
CA GLN A 96 -3.74 9.08 -4.02
C GLN A 96 -3.18 10.49 -3.81
N THR A 97 -2.29 10.97 -4.68
CA THR A 97 -1.72 12.31 -4.58
C THR A 97 -2.80 13.39 -4.67
N ASP A 98 -2.93 14.19 -3.62
CA ASP A 98 -3.83 15.36 -3.53
C ASP A 98 -3.30 16.49 -2.63
N GLN A 99 -2.16 16.27 -1.94
CA GLN A 99 -1.47 17.28 -1.13
C GLN A 99 -0.17 17.72 -1.80
N GLU A 100 0.23 18.99 -1.65
CA GLU A 100 1.42 19.57 -2.29
C GLU A 100 2.71 18.79 -2.00
N TRP A 101 2.91 18.36 -0.76
CA TRP A 101 4.11 17.64 -0.33
C TRP A 101 4.27 16.27 -1.02
N GLU A 102 3.21 15.71 -1.58
CA GLU A 102 3.21 14.43 -2.28
C GLU A 102 3.66 14.56 -3.74
N GLY A 103 4.07 15.74 -4.17
CA GLY A 103 4.47 16.00 -5.55
C GLY A 103 3.31 16.14 -6.52
N LEU A 104 2.22 16.80 -6.10
CA LEU A 104 0.97 16.95 -6.85
C LEU A 104 1.16 17.45 -8.30
N GLN A 105 2.20 18.26 -8.58
CA GLN A 105 2.48 18.79 -9.90
C GLN A 105 3.49 17.95 -10.71
N LYS A 106 4.08 16.90 -10.11
CA LYS A 106 5.08 16.07 -10.77
C LYS A 106 4.43 15.10 -11.79
N GLU A 107 5.18 14.72 -12.80
CA GLU A 107 4.77 13.70 -13.78
C GLU A 107 4.60 12.34 -13.13
N TYR A 108 5.51 11.97 -12.21
CA TYR A 108 5.46 10.76 -11.41
C TYR A 108 5.05 11.09 -9.98
N GLN A 109 4.01 10.43 -9.50
CA GLN A 109 3.41 10.64 -8.18
C GLN A 109 3.37 9.31 -7.44
N TRP A 110 4.10 9.21 -6.34
CA TRP A 110 4.18 8.01 -5.52
C TRP A 110 3.41 8.21 -4.20
N ASN A 111 2.50 7.30 -3.90
CA ASN A 111 1.92 7.08 -2.58
C ASN A 111 2.06 5.58 -2.32
N GLU A 112 2.94 5.19 -1.41
CA GLU A 112 3.45 3.82 -1.28
C GLU A 112 3.59 3.41 0.19
N GLY A 113 3.96 2.12 0.43
CA GLY A 113 4.31 1.61 1.73
C GLY A 113 3.18 1.71 2.77
N PRO A 114 1.94 1.28 2.48
CA PRO A 114 0.85 1.38 3.44
C PRO A 114 1.13 0.52 4.67
N PHE A 115 0.96 1.12 5.85
CA PHE A 115 0.97 0.43 7.13
C PHE A 115 -0.19 0.90 7.98
N VAL A 116 -1.05 -0.02 8.40
CA VAL A 116 -2.26 0.28 9.16
C VAL A 116 -2.16 -0.20 10.59
N LEU A 117 -2.60 0.64 11.52
CA LEU A 117 -2.82 0.28 12.92
C LEU A 117 -4.16 0.84 13.40
N LYS A 118 -4.73 0.22 14.44
CA LYS A 118 -5.94 0.69 15.13
C LYS A 118 -5.57 1.13 16.54
N ARG A 119 -6.02 2.32 16.94
CA ARG A 119 -5.87 2.82 18.30
C ARG A 119 -7.11 3.65 18.69
N ASN A 120 -7.70 3.35 19.83
CA ASN A 120 -8.90 4.05 20.33
C ASN A 120 -10.02 4.13 19.27
N GLU A 121 -10.33 3.00 18.65
CA GLU A 121 -11.36 2.87 17.59
C GLU A 121 -11.10 3.73 16.33
N ILE A 122 -9.92 4.30 16.20
CA ILE A 122 -9.49 5.04 15.01
C ILE A 122 -8.42 4.20 14.26
N TYR A 123 -8.59 4.07 12.97
CA TYR A 123 -7.62 3.46 12.07
C TYR A 123 -6.69 4.54 11.54
N TYR A 124 -5.39 4.26 11.59
CA TYR A 124 -4.32 5.10 11.09
C TYR A 124 -3.61 4.35 9.97
N LEU A 125 -3.57 4.93 8.79
CA LEU A 125 -2.77 4.42 7.68
C LEU A 125 -1.60 5.37 7.47
N MET A 126 -0.39 4.89 7.70
CA MET A 126 0.85 5.58 7.34
C MET A 126 1.23 5.20 5.92
N TYR A 127 1.77 6.16 5.19
CA TYR A 127 2.23 5.96 3.81
C TYR A 127 3.39 6.91 3.51
N SER A 128 4.22 6.52 2.55
CA SER A 128 5.27 7.39 2.01
C SER A 128 4.82 8.05 0.71
N ALA A 129 5.41 9.19 0.40
CA ALA A 129 5.20 9.87 -0.88
C ALA A 129 6.49 10.45 -1.45
N ASN A 130 6.48 10.71 -2.75
CA ASN A 130 7.60 11.05 -3.62
C ASN A 130 8.54 9.88 -3.92
N PHE A 131 9.51 10.13 -4.81
CA PHE A 131 10.54 9.16 -5.17
C PHE A 131 11.48 8.90 -3.98
N PHE A 132 11.71 7.63 -3.65
CA PHE A 132 12.46 7.24 -2.45
C PHE A 132 13.87 7.84 -2.33
N ALA A 133 14.52 8.13 -3.46
CA ALA A 133 15.84 8.77 -3.49
C ALA A 133 15.77 10.31 -3.51
N SER A 134 14.57 10.91 -3.55
CA SER A 134 14.37 12.35 -3.54
C SER A 134 14.58 12.93 -2.14
N VAL A 135 14.99 14.19 -2.09
CA VAL A 135 14.99 15.00 -0.86
C VAL A 135 13.56 15.28 -0.35
N ASP A 136 12.58 15.21 -1.25
CA ASP A 136 11.16 15.42 -0.92
C ASP A 136 10.47 14.17 -0.34
N TYR A 137 11.19 13.02 -0.28
CA TYR A 137 10.60 11.80 0.28
C TYR A 137 10.17 12.01 1.71
N GLY A 138 8.94 11.66 2.01
CA GLY A 138 8.36 11.89 3.33
C GLY A 138 7.31 10.84 3.69
N ILE A 139 6.88 10.86 4.95
CA ILE A 139 5.84 10.00 5.49
C ILE A 139 4.68 10.88 5.96
N GLY A 140 3.49 10.54 5.53
CA GLY A 140 2.23 11.09 6.01
C GLY A 140 1.33 10.01 6.58
N TYR A 141 0.16 10.42 7.08
CA TYR A 141 -0.88 9.49 7.49
C TYR A 141 -2.28 9.97 7.12
N ALA A 142 -3.19 9.01 7.06
CA ALA A 142 -4.62 9.22 6.96
C ALA A 142 -5.34 8.47 8.10
N THR A 143 -6.55 8.89 8.43
CA THR A 143 -7.39 8.26 9.45
C THR A 143 -8.74 7.85 8.90
N ALA A 144 -9.35 6.84 9.52
CA ALA A 144 -10.72 6.41 9.23
C ALA A 144 -11.38 5.82 10.48
N SER A 145 -12.70 5.68 10.44
CA SER A 145 -13.48 4.94 11.45
C SER A 145 -13.76 3.49 11.06
N SER A 146 -13.29 3.05 9.89
CA SER A 146 -13.42 1.69 9.38
C SER A 146 -12.22 1.36 8.48
N PRO A 147 -11.75 0.10 8.42
CA PRO A 147 -10.68 -0.30 7.51
C PRO A 147 -10.96 0.02 6.03
N LEU A 148 -12.23 -0.04 5.64
CA LEU A 148 -12.66 0.26 4.28
C LEU A 148 -12.90 1.76 4.02
N GLY A 149 -12.64 2.62 5.01
CA GLY A 149 -12.80 4.07 4.94
C GLY A 149 -14.21 4.57 5.25
N PRO A 150 -14.53 5.83 4.88
CA PRO A 150 -13.66 6.72 4.10
C PRO A 150 -12.43 7.18 4.88
N TRP A 151 -11.30 7.26 4.19
CA TRP A 151 -10.03 7.71 4.75
C TRP A 151 -9.84 9.22 4.54
N ARG A 152 -9.29 9.90 5.55
CA ARG A 152 -9.00 11.33 5.52
C ARG A 152 -7.54 11.57 5.87
N LYS A 153 -6.79 12.16 4.97
CA LYS A 153 -5.41 12.56 5.21
C LYS A 153 -5.32 13.63 6.30
N TYR A 154 -4.25 13.56 7.07
CA TYR A 154 -3.93 14.62 8.01
C TYR A 154 -3.51 15.89 7.26
N GLU A 155 -4.07 17.02 7.66
CA GLU A 155 -3.89 18.30 6.94
C GLU A 155 -2.45 18.83 7.02
N ALA A 156 -1.74 18.52 8.13
CA ALA A 156 -0.37 18.97 8.35
C ALA A 156 0.69 17.89 7.96
N ASN A 157 0.35 16.96 7.06
CA ASN A 157 1.35 16.08 6.46
C ASN A 157 2.41 16.89 5.69
N PRO A 158 3.66 16.41 5.56
CA PRO A 158 4.18 15.14 6.09
C PRO A 158 4.54 15.24 7.57
N ILE A 159 4.44 14.11 8.30
CA ILE A 159 4.88 14.01 9.69
C ILE A 159 6.36 13.66 9.84
N VAL A 160 6.95 13.08 8.79
CA VAL A 160 8.39 12.82 8.67
C VAL A 160 8.85 13.24 7.28
N LYS A 161 9.93 13.96 7.22
CA LYS A 161 10.63 14.31 5.97
C LYS A 161 12.13 14.32 6.21
N LYS A 162 12.91 14.24 5.13
CA LYS A 162 14.36 14.30 5.21
C LYS A 162 14.78 15.64 5.82
N ASP A 163 15.65 15.58 6.82
CA ASP A 163 16.35 16.75 7.36
C ASP A 163 17.59 17.00 6.53
N LEU A 164 17.63 18.16 5.87
CA LEU A 164 18.78 18.58 5.05
C LEU A 164 19.84 19.33 5.86
N SER A 165 19.61 19.55 7.15
CA SER A 165 20.52 20.23 8.08
C SER A 165 21.45 19.29 8.86
N ALA A 166 21.27 17.95 8.68
CA ALA A 166 22.06 16.93 9.36
C ALA A 166 23.22 16.41 8.50
#